data_06a320bf37b692dba083c372413e9c92
#
_entry.id   06a320bf37b692dba083c372413e9c92
#
_cell.length_a   1.000
_cell.length_b   1.000
_cell.length_c   1.000
_cell.angle_alpha   90.00
_cell.angle_beta   90.00
_cell.angle_gamma   90.00
#
_symmetry.space_group_name_H-M   'P 1'
#
loop_
_entity.id
_entity.type
_entity.pdbx_description
1 polymer ?
#
loop_
_entity_poly.entity_id
_entity_poly.type
_entity_poly.pdbx_seq_one_letter_code
_entity_poly.pdbx_strand_id
1 'polypeptide(L)'
;MSCEKTDPKKILAHLESYQDEMVQVLETLVNTDSPSTDKACMDAFAEIVAGLWKSVGAKVDILPQEGYGNHVRVEWGSGNETLLILCHMDTVWDKGETKNRPFRIEDGKAFGPGVYDMKAGIVEALFAVKTLADLGISPDKKIVLHN
;
A
#
# COMPACT_ATOMS: atom_id res chain seq x y z
N MET A 1 28.70 -7.93 -12.72
CA MET A 1 27.57 -7.54 -13.58
C MET A 1 27.35 -6.05 -13.36
N SER A 2 27.54 -5.23 -14.40
CA SER A 2 27.35 -3.78 -14.29
C SER A 2 25.89 -3.50 -14.00
N CYS A 3 25.60 -2.82 -12.91
CA CYS A 3 24.30 -2.21 -12.66
C CYS A 3 24.07 -1.22 -13.82
N GLU A 4 23.31 -1.61 -14.85
CA GLU A 4 22.79 -0.65 -15.80
C GLU A 4 22.01 0.37 -14.99
N LYS A 5 22.49 1.62 -15.02
CA LYS A 5 21.81 2.71 -14.33
C LYS A 5 20.39 2.78 -14.88
N THR A 6 19.44 2.35 -14.09
CA THR A 6 18.03 2.43 -14.44
C THR A 6 17.68 3.88 -14.75
N ASP A 7 17.17 4.13 -15.94
CA ASP A 7 16.77 5.48 -16.36
C ASP A 7 15.55 5.95 -15.56
N PRO A 8 15.66 6.98 -14.70
CA PRO A 8 14.53 7.47 -13.90
C PRO A 8 13.32 7.88 -14.75
N LYS A 9 13.54 8.27 -16.01
CA LYS A 9 12.44 8.63 -16.93
C LYS A 9 11.60 7.42 -17.31
N LYS A 10 12.21 6.23 -17.41
CA LYS A 10 11.48 4.98 -17.67
C LYS A 10 10.61 4.59 -16.46
N ILE A 11 11.15 4.76 -15.25
CA ILE A 11 10.38 4.50 -14.02
C ILE A 11 9.19 5.45 -13.94
N LEU A 12 9.40 6.75 -14.17
CA LEU A 12 8.34 7.75 -14.12
C LEU A 12 7.24 7.45 -15.15
N ALA A 13 7.62 7.22 -16.41
CA ALA A 13 6.67 6.92 -17.48
C ALA A 13 5.85 5.64 -17.18
N HIS A 14 6.48 4.64 -16.55
CA HIS A 14 5.79 3.42 -16.16
C HIS A 14 4.83 3.67 -15.00
N LEU A 15 5.23 4.44 -13.98
CA LEU A 15 4.33 4.86 -12.89
C LEU A 15 3.14 5.67 -13.41
N GLU A 16 3.36 6.60 -14.33
CA GLU A 16 2.29 7.39 -14.94
C GLU A 16 1.27 6.51 -15.66
N SER A 17 1.70 5.39 -16.26
CA SER A 17 0.78 4.43 -16.90
C SER A 17 -0.14 3.70 -15.92
N TYR A 18 0.17 3.70 -14.63
CA TYR A 18 -0.65 3.08 -13.57
C TYR A 18 -1.61 4.05 -12.89
N GLN A 19 -1.69 5.32 -13.31
CA GLN A 19 -2.48 6.33 -12.61
C GLN A 19 -3.91 5.87 -12.32
N ASP A 20 -4.60 5.32 -13.30
CA ASP A 20 -5.98 4.85 -13.14
C ASP A 20 -6.07 3.65 -12.18
N GLU A 21 -5.13 2.71 -12.27
CA GLU A 21 -5.07 1.55 -11.36
C GLU A 21 -4.77 1.99 -9.92
N MET A 22 -3.85 2.94 -9.73
CA MET A 22 -3.56 3.52 -8.41
C MET A 22 -4.81 4.16 -7.79
N VAL A 23 -5.58 4.91 -8.59
CA VAL A 23 -6.82 5.52 -8.14
C VAL A 23 -7.86 4.47 -7.76
N GLN A 24 -8.03 3.39 -8.54
CA GLN A 24 -8.95 2.30 -8.24
C GLN A 24 -8.57 1.56 -6.95
N VAL A 25 -7.28 1.30 -6.75
CA VAL A 25 -6.81 0.68 -5.50
C VAL A 25 -7.05 1.62 -4.32
N LEU A 26 -6.75 2.92 -4.47
CA LEU A 26 -7.01 3.93 -3.44
C LEU A 26 -8.50 4.00 -3.10
N GLU A 27 -9.39 4.03 -4.10
CA GLU A 27 -10.84 3.99 -3.92
C GLU A 27 -11.28 2.78 -3.10
N THR A 28 -10.77 1.60 -3.44
CA THR A 28 -11.06 0.36 -2.71
C THR A 28 -10.66 0.48 -1.23
N LEU A 29 -9.44 0.96 -0.96
CA LEU A 29 -8.95 1.12 0.40
C LEU A 29 -9.73 2.20 1.17
N VAL A 30 -10.04 3.34 0.53
CA VAL A 30 -10.77 4.44 1.18
C VAL A 30 -12.21 4.05 1.48
N ASN A 31 -12.88 3.30 0.62
CA ASN A 31 -14.24 2.82 0.82
C ASN A 31 -14.35 1.62 1.78
N THR A 32 -13.22 1.13 2.31
CA THR A 32 -13.19 0.10 3.34
C THR A 32 -12.94 0.72 4.70
N ASP A 33 -13.86 0.51 5.65
CA ASP A 33 -13.69 1.00 7.02
C ASP A 33 -12.48 0.34 7.69
N SER A 34 -11.66 1.16 8.35
CA SER A 34 -10.49 0.71 9.12
C SER A 34 -10.30 1.52 10.41
N PRO A 35 -11.31 1.59 11.27
CA PRO A 35 -11.20 2.34 12.53
C PRO A 35 -10.20 1.67 13.48
N SER A 36 -9.30 2.44 14.10
CA SER A 36 -8.27 1.96 15.03
C SER A 36 -8.85 1.11 16.17
N THR A 37 -10.12 1.35 16.54
CA THR A 37 -10.80 0.74 17.69
C THR A 37 -11.63 -0.50 17.35
N ASP A 38 -11.82 -0.84 16.07
CA ASP A 38 -12.58 -2.03 15.65
C ASP A 38 -11.64 -3.09 15.05
N LYS A 39 -11.22 -4.03 15.89
CA LYS A 39 -10.33 -5.13 15.49
C LYS A 39 -10.85 -5.90 14.27
N ALA A 40 -12.15 -6.20 14.21
CA ALA A 40 -12.70 -7.00 13.12
C ALA A 40 -12.63 -6.27 11.77
N CYS A 41 -12.86 -4.95 11.75
CA CYS A 41 -12.67 -4.12 10.56
C CYS A 41 -11.19 -4.08 10.16
N MET A 42 -10.31 -3.91 11.14
CA MET A 42 -8.87 -3.87 10.88
C MET A 42 -8.32 -5.19 10.37
N ASP A 43 -8.77 -6.33 10.91
CA ASP A 43 -8.35 -7.65 10.44
C ASP A 43 -8.80 -7.88 8.98
N ALA A 44 -10.03 -7.49 8.63
CA ALA A 44 -10.52 -7.56 7.26
C ALA A 44 -9.73 -6.64 6.32
N PHE A 45 -9.38 -5.43 6.78
CA PHE A 45 -8.56 -4.50 6.01
C PHE A 45 -7.14 -5.03 5.79
N ALA A 46 -6.55 -5.67 6.82
CA ALA A 46 -5.23 -6.30 6.72
C ALA A 46 -5.19 -7.40 5.66
N GLU A 47 -6.25 -8.19 5.50
CA GLU A 47 -6.35 -9.20 4.45
C GLU A 47 -6.38 -8.58 3.05
N ILE A 48 -7.07 -7.45 2.87
CA ILE A 48 -7.09 -6.71 1.60
C ILE A 48 -5.68 -6.22 1.26
N VAL A 49 -5.02 -5.56 2.21
CA VAL A 49 -3.65 -5.05 2.02
C VAL A 49 -2.67 -6.20 1.74
N ALA A 50 -2.78 -7.31 2.48
CA ALA A 50 -1.97 -8.50 2.24
C ALA A 50 -2.18 -9.08 0.83
N GLY A 51 -3.42 -9.11 0.35
CA GLY A 51 -3.76 -9.53 -1.02
C GLY A 51 -3.09 -8.68 -2.09
N LEU A 52 -3.12 -7.35 -1.92
CA LEU A 52 -2.48 -6.40 -2.82
C LEU A 52 -0.96 -6.63 -2.90
N TRP A 53 -0.29 -6.82 -1.78
CA TRP A 53 1.15 -7.08 -1.75
C TRP A 53 1.52 -8.45 -2.34
N LYS A 54 0.71 -9.49 -2.10
CA LYS A 54 0.90 -10.80 -2.73
C LYS A 54 0.79 -10.72 -4.26
N SER A 55 -0.07 -9.86 -4.79
CA SER A 55 -0.26 -9.71 -6.24
C SER A 55 0.98 -9.16 -6.97
N VAL A 56 1.85 -8.44 -6.27
CA VAL A 56 3.12 -7.92 -6.82
C VAL A 56 4.31 -8.85 -6.52
N GLY A 57 4.04 -10.08 -6.07
CA GLY A 57 5.07 -11.08 -5.82
C GLY A 57 5.84 -10.91 -4.51
N ALA A 58 5.33 -10.11 -3.57
CA ALA A 58 5.93 -9.97 -2.26
C ALA A 58 5.61 -11.16 -1.34
N LYS A 59 6.53 -11.48 -0.44
CA LYS A 59 6.24 -12.34 0.71
C LYS A 59 5.50 -11.52 1.75
N VAL A 60 4.36 -12.05 2.23
CA VAL A 60 3.50 -11.34 3.17
C VAL A 60 3.19 -12.23 4.36
N ASP A 61 3.44 -11.70 5.54
CA ASP A 61 3.09 -12.31 6.83
C ASP A 61 2.06 -11.42 7.54
N ILE A 62 0.91 -11.99 7.92
CA ILE A 62 -0.05 -11.34 8.81
C ILE A 62 0.33 -11.72 10.24
N LEU A 63 0.57 -10.71 11.08
CA LEU A 63 1.02 -10.87 12.45
C LEU A 63 -0.16 -10.63 13.40
N PRO A 64 -0.76 -11.69 13.99
CA PRO A 64 -1.92 -11.56 14.85
C PRO A 64 -1.64 -10.69 16.07
N GLN A 65 -2.62 -9.87 16.44
CA GLN A 65 -2.62 -9.04 17.64
C GLN A 65 -3.86 -9.35 18.47
N GLU A 66 -3.78 -9.31 19.82
CA GLU A 66 -4.93 -9.62 20.68
C GLU A 66 -5.88 -8.42 20.86
N GLY A 67 -5.35 -7.22 21.09
CA GLY A 67 -6.16 -6.03 21.45
C GLY A 67 -6.45 -5.08 20.30
N TYR A 68 -5.76 -5.22 19.19
CA TYR A 68 -5.82 -4.32 18.03
C TYR A 68 -5.92 -5.12 16.74
N GLY A 69 -6.04 -4.45 15.61
CA GLY A 69 -5.97 -5.11 14.30
C GLY A 69 -4.64 -5.80 14.05
N ASN A 70 -4.67 -6.85 13.24
CA ASN A 70 -3.46 -7.57 12.87
C ASN A 70 -2.52 -6.67 12.07
N HIS A 71 -1.21 -6.84 12.28
CA HIS A 71 -0.22 -6.16 11.46
C HIS A 71 0.06 -6.94 10.17
N VAL A 72 0.48 -6.22 9.13
CA VAL A 72 0.93 -6.81 7.86
C VAL A 72 2.40 -6.49 7.68
N ARG A 73 3.22 -7.54 7.56
CA ARG A 73 4.63 -7.44 7.25
C ARG A 73 4.88 -7.95 5.84
N VAL A 74 5.54 -7.14 5.05
CA VAL A 74 5.86 -7.42 3.65
C VAL A 74 7.35 -7.47 3.46
N GLU A 75 7.85 -8.45 2.67
CA GLU A 75 9.23 -8.48 2.21
C GLU A 75 9.25 -8.61 0.68
N TRP A 76 10.05 -7.78 0.02
CA TRP A 76 10.27 -7.84 -1.41
C TRP A 76 11.72 -7.55 -1.77
N GLY A 77 12.20 -8.19 -2.85
CA GLY A 77 13.59 -8.09 -3.27
C GLY A 77 14.55 -8.90 -2.41
N SER A 78 15.83 -8.76 -2.66
CA SER A 78 16.89 -9.47 -1.98
C SER A 78 18.12 -8.58 -1.82
N GLY A 79 18.85 -8.74 -0.74
CA GLY A 79 20.07 -7.97 -0.47
C GLY A 79 20.49 -8.11 0.98
N ASN A 80 21.70 -7.66 1.29
CA ASN A 80 22.23 -7.71 2.65
C ASN A 80 21.77 -6.53 3.51
N GLU A 81 21.36 -5.43 2.87
CA GLU A 81 20.79 -4.27 3.54
C GLU A 81 19.28 -4.26 3.41
N THR A 82 18.61 -3.59 4.34
CA THR A 82 17.15 -3.47 4.36
C THR A 82 16.74 -2.01 4.31
N LEU A 83 15.80 -1.70 3.40
CA LEU A 83 15.03 -0.47 3.41
C LEU A 83 13.71 -0.75 4.12
N LEU A 84 13.48 -0.08 5.25
CA LEU A 84 12.24 -0.21 6.01
C LEU A 84 11.28 0.92 5.61
N ILE A 85 10.06 0.54 5.24
CA ILE A 85 8.93 1.44 5.01
C ILE A 85 7.92 1.20 6.14
N LEU A 86 7.54 2.25 6.84
CA LEU A 86 6.51 2.20 7.87
C LEU A 86 5.25 2.90 7.37
N CYS A 87 4.15 2.17 7.45
CA CYS A 87 2.82 2.68 7.15
C CYS A 87 1.88 2.32 8.31
N HIS A 88 0.70 2.95 8.34
CA HIS A 88 -0.41 2.47 9.15
C HIS A 88 -1.67 2.28 8.29
N MET A 89 -2.51 1.33 8.68
CA MET A 89 -3.72 0.94 7.93
C MET A 89 -4.98 1.55 8.51
N ASP A 90 -4.92 1.91 9.78
CA ASP A 90 -6.06 2.41 10.54
C ASP A 90 -6.36 3.88 10.26
N THR A 91 -7.56 4.27 10.64
CA THR A 91 -8.01 5.65 10.62
C THR A 91 -8.70 6.00 11.94
N VAL A 92 -8.75 7.30 12.24
CA VAL A 92 -9.49 7.84 13.40
C VAL A 92 -11.01 7.89 13.18
N TRP A 93 -11.47 7.55 11.98
CA TRP A 93 -12.89 7.59 11.62
C TRP A 93 -13.63 6.37 12.15
N ASP A 94 -14.86 6.58 12.60
CA ASP A 94 -15.71 5.51 13.10
C ASP A 94 -16.17 4.58 11.96
N LYS A 95 -16.53 3.36 12.34
CA LYS A 95 -17.14 2.38 11.44
C LYS A 95 -18.41 2.93 10.79
N GLY A 96 -18.51 2.82 9.49
CA GLY A 96 -19.61 3.32 8.67
C GLY A 96 -19.38 4.71 8.09
N GLU A 97 -18.28 5.39 8.45
CA GLU A 97 -17.98 6.71 7.93
C GLU A 97 -17.70 6.69 6.41
N THR A 98 -17.24 5.59 5.88
CA THR A 98 -17.07 5.40 4.44
C THR A 98 -18.38 5.51 3.65
N LYS A 99 -19.53 5.26 4.28
CA LYS A 99 -20.86 5.46 3.68
C LYS A 99 -21.29 6.92 3.68
N ASN A 100 -20.89 7.68 4.71
CA ASN A 100 -21.18 9.10 4.83
C ASN A 100 -20.26 9.95 3.97
N ARG A 101 -19.02 9.50 3.82
CA ARG A 101 -17.97 10.16 3.05
C ARG A 101 -17.29 9.17 2.08
N PRO A 102 -18.01 8.63 1.09
CA PRO A 102 -17.41 7.72 0.13
C PRO A 102 -16.26 8.40 -0.63
N PHE A 103 -15.37 7.58 -1.15
CA PHE A 103 -14.32 8.08 -2.06
C PHE A 103 -14.94 8.89 -3.18
N ARG A 104 -14.37 10.05 -3.48
CA ARG A 104 -14.74 10.89 -4.62
C ARG A 104 -13.54 11.69 -5.10
N ILE A 105 -13.59 12.08 -6.34
CA ILE A 105 -12.63 13.00 -6.96
C ILE A 105 -13.37 14.26 -7.35
N GLU A 106 -12.87 15.40 -6.87
CA GLU A 106 -13.37 16.74 -7.19
C GLU A 106 -12.18 17.65 -7.45
N ASP A 107 -12.20 18.39 -8.55
CA ASP A 107 -11.13 19.34 -8.93
C ASP A 107 -9.73 18.74 -8.89
N GLY A 108 -9.57 17.48 -9.33
CA GLY A 108 -8.30 16.77 -9.35
C GLY A 108 -7.80 16.33 -7.99
N LYS A 109 -8.62 16.38 -6.93
CA LYS A 109 -8.30 15.95 -5.58
C LYS A 109 -9.17 14.77 -5.17
N ALA A 110 -8.57 13.79 -4.48
CA ALA A 110 -9.26 12.66 -3.89
C ALA A 110 -9.70 12.99 -2.45
N PHE A 111 -10.93 12.59 -2.10
CA PHE A 111 -11.53 12.77 -0.79
C PHE A 111 -12.06 11.44 -0.26
N GLY A 112 -12.04 11.26 1.06
CA GLY A 112 -12.59 10.12 1.77
C GLY A 112 -11.80 9.80 3.05
N PRO A 113 -12.31 8.90 3.93
CA PRO A 113 -11.67 8.55 5.18
C PRO A 113 -10.28 7.93 4.99
N GLY A 114 -9.25 8.58 5.56
CA GLY A 114 -7.87 8.11 5.48
C GLY A 114 -7.20 8.25 4.11
N VAL A 115 -7.81 8.97 3.15
CA VAL A 115 -7.25 9.12 1.80
C VAL A 115 -5.82 9.65 1.82
N TYR A 116 -5.55 10.64 2.64
CA TYR A 116 -4.22 11.27 2.79
C TYR A 116 -3.40 10.61 3.90
N ASP A 117 -4.02 10.28 5.02
CA ASP A 117 -3.39 9.71 6.20
C ASP A 117 -4.00 8.33 6.53
N MET A 118 -3.39 7.21 6.05
CA MET A 118 -2.33 7.30 5.04
C MET A 118 -2.51 6.26 3.91
N LYS A 119 -3.78 6.00 3.50
CA LYS A 119 -4.09 4.97 2.47
C LYS A 119 -3.41 5.26 1.14
N ALA A 120 -3.24 6.55 0.76
CA ALA A 120 -2.44 6.92 -0.41
C ALA A 120 -0.98 6.48 -0.26
N GLY A 121 -0.37 6.61 0.92
CA GLY A 121 1.01 6.15 1.15
C GLY A 121 1.17 4.64 0.99
N ILE A 122 0.16 3.85 1.35
CA ILE A 122 0.15 2.40 1.09
C ILE A 122 0.13 2.12 -0.42
N VAL A 123 -0.69 2.85 -1.17
CA VAL A 123 -0.77 2.73 -2.64
C VAL A 123 0.55 3.15 -3.28
N GLU A 124 1.14 4.26 -2.87
CA GLU A 124 2.44 4.73 -3.38
C GLU A 124 3.54 3.68 -3.19
N ALA A 125 3.64 3.10 -1.99
CA ALA A 125 4.61 2.06 -1.69
C ALA A 125 4.38 0.79 -2.55
N LEU A 126 3.12 0.37 -2.70
CA LEU A 126 2.74 -0.79 -3.53
C LEU A 126 3.15 -0.58 -4.99
N PHE A 127 2.81 0.55 -5.59
CA PHE A 127 3.08 0.81 -7.00
C PHE A 127 4.54 1.14 -7.27
N ALA A 128 5.29 1.65 -6.29
CA ALA A 128 6.74 1.74 -6.38
C ALA A 128 7.37 0.34 -6.56
N VAL A 129 6.98 -0.62 -5.71
CA VAL A 129 7.47 -2.01 -5.82
C VAL A 129 6.95 -2.69 -7.08
N LYS A 130 5.67 -2.53 -7.42
CA LYS A 130 5.08 -3.06 -8.65
C LYS A 130 5.87 -2.59 -9.90
N THR A 131 6.18 -1.31 -9.97
CA THR A 131 6.95 -0.73 -11.07
C THR A 131 8.35 -1.35 -11.18
N LEU A 132 9.04 -1.53 -10.06
CA LEU A 132 10.35 -2.19 -10.05
C LEU A 132 10.24 -3.65 -10.54
N ALA A 133 9.22 -4.37 -10.07
CA ALA A 133 8.98 -5.75 -10.47
C ALA A 133 8.72 -5.88 -11.99
N ASP A 134 7.82 -5.03 -12.53
CA ASP A 134 7.44 -5.08 -13.96
C ASP A 134 8.57 -4.66 -14.89
N LEU A 135 9.43 -3.75 -14.44
CA LEU A 135 10.63 -3.35 -15.17
C LEU A 135 11.82 -4.31 -15.01
N GLY A 136 11.67 -5.38 -14.21
CA GLY A 136 12.73 -6.33 -13.92
C GLY A 136 13.89 -5.71 -13.13
N ILE A 137 13.64 -4.64 -12.39
CA ILE A 137 14.64 -3.96 -11.58
C ILE A 137 14.72 -4.64 -10.21
N SER A 138 15.83 -5.28 -9.94
CA SER A 138 16.11 -5.85 -8.62
C SER A 138 17.01 -4.90 -7.84
N PRO A 139 16.51 -4.26 -6.76
CA PRO A 139 17.36 -3.45 -5.90
C PRO A 139 18.39 -4.33 -5.19
N ASP A 140 19.54 -3.76 -4.84
CA ASP A 140 20.57 -4.41 -4.02
C ASP A 140 20.20 -4.47 -2.53
N LYS A 141 19.02 -4.00 -2.19
CA LYS A 141 18.44 -3.98 -0.84
C LYS A 141 17.13 -4.75 -0.80
N LYS A 142 16.90 -5.41 0.32
CA LYS A 142 15.60 -5.96 0.65
C LYS A 142 14.67 -4.83 1.09
N ILE A 143 13.48 -4.75 0.52
CA ILE A 143 12.43 -3.85 0.97
C ILE A 143 11.57 -4.59 1.99
N VAL A 144 11.42 -4.02 3.17
CA VAL A 144 10.51 -4.49 4.21
C VAL A 144 9.51 -3.38 4.49
N LEU A 145 8.23 -3.70 4.41
CA LEU A 145 7.17 -2.78 4.79
C LEU A 145 6.43 -3.37 5.99
N HIS A 146 6.10 -2.51 6.93
CA HIS A 146 5.33 -2.85 8.12
C HIS A 146 4.15 -1.89 8.26
N ASN A 147 2.94 -2.46 8.32
CA ASN A 147 1.68 -1.77 8.56
C ASN A 147 1.13 -2.14 9.92
#